data_3563b0d620a41b43888bdebf01de5247
#
_entry.id   3563b0d620a41b43888bdebf01de5247
#
_cell.length_a   1.000
_cell.length_b   1.000
_cell.length_c   1.000
_cell.angle_alpha   90.00
_cell.angle_beta   90.00
_cell.angle_gamma   90.00
#
_symmetry.space_group_name_H-M   'P 1'
#
loop_
_entity.id
_entity.type
_entity.pdbx_description
1 polymer ?
#
loop_
_entity_poly.entity_id
_entity_poly.type
_entity_poly.pdbx_seq_one_letter_code
_entity_poly.pdbx_strand_id
1 'polypeptide(L)'
;HRWVVVAIGLAVAAASGVLFKVVKSELAPIEDRGVVFGIVSSPEGATLNYTLESMLGIEKFYSDIPEASGSQVTVGFPTVTDGTAILRLKPWEERSRKQQAITQQLQPQFASLPGVRAFPTNPPSLGQSARSKPVEFIIMSQASYAELSRLTEVFLTELRKYPGLINLDTDLRLNTPELRVRVDRDKMADVGANVDTVGRTLESMLGGRQVTRYKDEGEQYDVIVQVTPRDRANPTDISGIYVRARDGSMVQLDNLLGVHEGVSPQSLNHFNRLRAVKIDGAVAPGYALGEVLTHMHQVAREVLPNTIVTDLDGQSREFRDSSGSIYLVFAMALAFIYLVLAAQFESWRNPFIIMLSVPLSMTGALLALWLTGGTLSIYSQIG
;
A
#
# COMPACT_ATOMS: atom_id res chain seq x y z
N HIS A 1 -1.98 59.02 7.53
CA HIS A 1 -1.82 57.66 8.15
C HIS A 1 -2.78 56.59 7.63
N ARG A 2 -3.99 56.95 7.15
CA ARG A 2 -4.99 55.95 6.67
C ARG A 2 -4.48 55.03 5.54
N TRP A 3 -3.74 55.57 4.59
CA TRP A 3 -3.16 54.83 3.48
C TRP A 3 -2.04 53.86 3.90
N VAL A 4 -1.29 54.24 4.95
CA VAL A 4 -0.24 53.38 5.53
C VAL A 4 -0.85 52.14 6.17
N VAL A 5 -1.95 52.28 6.91
CA VAL A 5 -2.67 51.17 7.53
C VAL A 5 -3.23 50.22 6.46
N VAL A 6 -3.82 50.78 5.39
CA VAL A 6 -4.31 49.97 4.25
C VAL A 6 -3.16 49.24 3.57
N ALA A 7 -2.04 49.91 3.33
CA ALA A 7 -0.86 49.28 2.71
C ALA A 7 -0.30 48.12 3.56
N ILE A 8 -0.20 48.33 4.89
CA ILE A 8 0.22 47.29 5.83
C ILE A 8 -0.77 46.10 5.79
N GLY A 9 -2.08 46.37 5.81
CA GLY A 9 -3.10 45.32 5.73
C GLY A 9 -3.02 44.49 4.45
N LEU A 10 -2.81 45.17 3.31
CA LEU A 10 -2.61 44.48 2.03
C LEU A 10 -1.31 43.68 1.98
N ALA A 11 -0.22 44.21 2.55
CA ALA A 11 1.05 43.49 2.65
C ALA A 11 0.94 42.23 3.52
N VAL A 12 0.25 42.32 4.65
CA VAL A 12 -0.03 41.17 5.52
C VAL A 12 -0.94 40.15 4.81
N ALA A 13 -1.98 40.60 4.12
CA ALA A 13 -2.85 39.71 3.33
C ALA A 13 -2.06 39.03 2.20
N ALA A 14 -1.14 39.71 1.53
CA ALA A 14 -0.26 39.11 0.53
C ALA A 14 0.70 38.07 1.13
N ALA A 15 1.20 38.33 2.36
CA ALA A 15 2.07 37.42 3.09
C ALA A 15 1.36 36.08 3.41
N SER A 16 0.03 36.07 3.59
CA SER A 16 -0.72 34.82 3.77
C SER A 16 -0.58 33.87 2.57
N GLY A 17 -0.63 34.42 1.34
CA GLY A 17 -0.45 33.63 0.12
C GLY A 17 0.96 33.03 -0.03
N VAL A 18 1.99 33.75 0.47
CA VAL A 18 3.36 33.23 0.51
C VAL A 18 3.50 32.14 1.57
N LEU A 19 2.99 32.38 2.79
CA LEU A 19 3.03 31.42 3.89
C LEU A 19 2.28 30.14 3.54
N PHE A 20 1.14 30.24 2.86
CA PHE A 20 0.37 29.07 2.40
C PHE A 20 1.16 28.16 1.45
N LYS A 21 2.09 28.72 0.66
CA LYS A 21 3.00 27.95 -0.20
C LYS A 21 4.23 27.41 0.52
N VAL A 22 4.67 28.06 1.58
CA VAL A 22 5.89 27.71 2.33
C VAL A 22 5.58 26.69 3.43
N VAL A 23 4.40 26.75 4.05
CA VAL A 23 4.00 25.78 5.07
C VAL A 23 3.77 24.42 4.40
N LYS A 24 4.41 23.40 4.94
CA LYS A 24 4.31 22.02 4.42
C LYS A 24 2.88 21.52 4.54
N SER A 25 2.39 20.88 3.48
CA SER A 25 1.04 20.31 3.42
C SER A 25 1.08 18.79 3.53
N GLU A 26 0.28 18.24 4.44
CA GLU A 26 0.06 16.81 4.62
C GLU A 26 -1.43 16.51 4.79
N LEU A 27 -1.83 15.24 4.68
CA LEU A 27 -3.23 14.86 4.84
C LEU A 27 -3.66 15.01 6.32
N ALA A 28 -2.94 14.35 7.22
CA ALA A 28 -3.13 14.43 8.66
C ALA A 28 -1.83 14.06 9.38
N PRO A 29 -1.50 14.69 10.53
CA PRO A 29 -0.35 14.32 11.32
C PRO A 29 -0.51 12.91 11.90
N ILE A 30 0.60 12.21 12.08
CA ILE A 30 0.61 10.88 12.70
C ILE A 30 0.35 11.01 14.20
N GLU A 31 -0.80 10.55 14.63
CA GLU A 31 -1.22 10.54 16.04
C GLU A 31 -0.61 9.39 16.81
N ASP A 32 -0.44 9.60 18.13
CA ASP A 32 -0.08 8.52 19.04
C ASP A 32 -1.33 7.76 19.49
N ARG A 33 -1.58 6.62 18.85
CA ARG A 33 -2.73 5.73 19.11
C ARG A 33 -2.38 4.56 20.01
N GLY A 34 -1.15 4.49 20.52
CA GLY A 34 -0.68 3.39 21.33
C GLY A 34 -0.53 2.07 20.59
N VAL A 35 -0.33 2.11 19.24
CA VAL A 35 -0.21 0.91 18.42
C VAL A 35 0.91 1.08 17.40
N VAL A 36 1.82 0.11 17.32
CA VAL A 36 2.84 0.04 16.27
C VAL A 36 2.59 -1.19 15.42
N PHE A 37 2.56 -1.01 14.11
CA PHE A 37 2.48 -2.12 13.16
C PHE A 37 3.88 -2.52 12.68
N GLY A 38 4.11 -3.82 12.58
CA GLY A 38 5.25 -4.40 11.89
C GLY A 38 4.77 -5.03 10.58
N ILE A 39 5.27 -4.56 9.48
CA ILE A 39 4.95 -5.09 8.14
C ILE A 39 6.13 -5.88 7.65
N VAL A 40 5.88 -7.10 7.23
CA VAL A 40 6.89 -7.99 6.64
C VAL A 40 6.44 -8.41 5.26
N SER A 41 7.40 -8.41 4.33
CA SER A 41 7.24 -9.01 3.01
C SER A 41 8.46 -9.89 2.74
N SER A 42 8.22 -11.18 2.68
CA SER A 42 9.20 -12.20 2.31
C SER A 42 9.44 -12.19 0.79
N PRO A 43 10.52 -12.80 0.29
CA PRO A 43 10.76 -12.95 -1.14
C PRO A 43 9.60 -13.69 -1.82
N GLU A 44 9.38 -13.39 -3.10
CA GLU A 44 8.41 -14.13 -3.91
C GLU A 44 8.78 -15.62 -3.96
N GLY A 45 7.76 -16.48 -3.79
CA GLY A 45 7.98 -17.92 -3.70
C GLY A 45 8.39 -18.44 -2.31
N ALA A 46 8.56 -17.57 -1.32
CA ALA A 46 8.79 -18.00 0.06
C ALA A 46 7.61 -18.81 0.60
N THR A 47 7.92 -19.82 1.41
CA THR A 47 6.90 -20.64 2.08
C THR A 47 6.34 -19.95 3.31
N LEU A 48 5.17 -20.40 3.79
CA LEU A 48 4.59 -19.92 5.03
C LEU A 48 5.55 -20.04 6.23
N ASN A 49 6.30 -21.14 6.31
CA ASN A 49 7.27 -21.36 7.38
C ASN A 49 8.42 -20.33 7.35
N TYR A 50 8.88 -19.97 6.15
CA TYR A 50 9.90 -18.92 6.00
C TYR A 50 9.41 -17.57 6.54
N THR A 51 8.18 -17.19 6.18
CA THR A 51 7.56 -15.97 6.69
C THR A 51 7.33 -16.05 8.20
N LEU A 52 6.90 -17.22 8.72
CA LEU A 52 6.70 -17.44 10.15
C LEU A 52 7.98 -17.21 10.96
N GLU A 53 9.12 -17.75 10.55
CA GLU A 53 10.38 -17.56 11.27
C GLU A 53 10.77 -16.09 11.38
N SER A 54 10.58 -15.33 10.31
CA SER A 54 10.81 -13.87 10.33
C SER A 54 9.87 -13.16 11.29
N MET A 55 8.61 -13.58 11.34
CA MET A 55 7.59 -12.99 12.23
C MET A 55 7.84 -13.31 13.71
N LEU A 56 8.37 -14.49 14.03
CA LEU A 56 8.82 -14.83 15.38
C LEU A 56 9.98 -13.94 15.86
N GLY A 57 10.86 -13.53 14.94
CA GLY A 57 11.89 -12.54 15.22
C GLY A 57 11.31 -11.18 15.65
N ILE A 58 10.24 -10.74 14.98
CA ILE A 58 9.55 -9.49 15.35
C ILE A 58 8.83 -9.61 16.69
N GLU A 59 8.19 -10.73 16.96
CA GLU A 59 7.54 -10.97 18.25
C GLU A 59 8.54 -10.84 19.41
N LYS A 60 9.75 -11.33 19.21
CA LYS A 60 10.84 -11.17 20.18
C LYS A 60 11.21 -9.69 20.36
N PHE A 61 11.34 -8.91 19.28
CA PHE A 61 11.62 -7.47 19.40
C PHE A 61 10.52 -6.74 20.18
N TYR A 62 9.26 -7.15 19.99
CA TYR A 62 8.13 -6.55 20.71
C TYR A 62 8.12 -6.92 22.20
N SER A 63 8.54 -8.14 22.55
CA SER A 63 8.64 -8.58 23.95
C SER A 63 9.68 -7.79 24.75
N ASP A 64 10.68 -7.24 24.08
CA ASP A 64 11.74 -6.44 24.70
C ASP A 64 11.33 -4.96 24.94
N ILE A 65 10.13 -4.56 24.53
CA ILE A 65 9.63 -3.18 24.71
C ILE A 65 8.91 -3.07 26.08
N PRO A 66 9.41 -2.28 27.03
CA PRO A 66 8.83 -2.15 28.36
C PRO A 66 7.41 -1.58 28.38
N GLU A 67 7.07 -0.75 27.39
CA GLU A 67 5.76 -0.15 27.21
C GLU A 67 4.75 -1.06 26.50
N ALA A 68 5.13 -2.27 26.13
CA ALA A 68 4.21 -3.24 25.52
C ALA A 68 3.12 -3.67 26.50
N SER A 69 1.87 -3.68 26.08
CA SER A 69 0.75 -4.30 26.80
C SER A 69 0.34 -5.63 26.17
N GLY A 70 0.75 -5.90 24.93
CA GLY A 70 0.50 -7.14 24.21
C GLY A 70 0.89 -7.02 22.75
N SER A 71 1.05 -8.16 22.11
CA SER A 71 1.35 -8.25 20.68
C SER A 71 0.47 -9.28 20.00
N GLN A 72 0.26 -9.10 18.70
CA GLN A 72 -0.42 -10.05 17.83
C GLN A 72 0.38 -10.19 16.54
N VAL A 73 0.55 -11.41 16.08
CA VAL A 73 1.27 -11.71 14.83
C VAL A 73 0.34 -12.49 13.90
N THR A 74 0.22 -12.03 12.68
CA THR A 74 -0.54 -12.67 11.60
C THR A 74 0.42 -13.01 10.47
N VAL A 75 0.47 -14.27 10.08
CA VAL A 75 1.37 -14.80 9.05
C VAL A 75 0.57 -15.30 7.87
N GLY A 76 1.03 -15.02 6.65
CA GLY A 76 0.40 -15.52 5.43
C GLY A 76 -0.86 -14.76 5.01
N PHE A 77 -1.01 -13.49 5.38
CA PHE A 77 -2.14 -12.65 4.98
C PHE A 77 -1.65 -11.24 4.59
N PRO A 78 -2.09 -10.69 3.43
CA PRO A 78 -3.01 -11.25 2.42
C PRO A 78 -2.41 -12.35 1.55
N THR A 79 -1.08 -12.49 1.47
CA THR A 79 -0.41 -13.55 0.72
C THR A 79 0.53 -14.35 1.62
N VAL A 80 0.93 -15.54 1.20
CA VAL A 80 1.82 -16.44 1.97
C VAL A 80 3.14 -15.75 2.35
N THR A 81 3.59 -14.82 1.52
CA THR A 81 4.84 -14.07 1.72
C THR A 81 4.69 -12.88 2.65
N ASP A 82 3.46 -12.56 3.06
CA ASP A 82 3.19 -11.39 3.90
C ASP A 82 2.98 -11.74 5.37
N GLY A 83 3.46 -10.85 6.24
CA GLY A 83 3.21 -10.88 7.67
C GLY A 83 2.84 -9.51 8.21
N THR A 84 2.00 -9.49 9.23
CA THR A 84 1.64 -8.28 9.98
C THR A 84 1.74 -8.56 11.48
N ALA A 85 2.52 -7.75 12.17
CA ALA A 85 2.63 -7.77 13.62
C ALA A 85 2.02 -6.48 14.19
N ILE A 86 1.30 -6.59 15.27
CA ILE A 86 0.67 -5.47 15.97
C ILE A 86 1.21 -5.44 17.38
N LEU A 87 1.90 -4.37 17.73
CA LEU A 87 2.30 -4.09 19.10
C LEU A 87 1.31 -3.10 19.70
N ARG A 88 0.65 -3.50 20.77
CA ARG A 88 -0.20 -2.61 21.59
C ARG A 88 0.62 -2.07 22.74
N LEU A 89 0.61 -0.76 22.92
CA LEU A 89 1.30 -0.09 24.02
C LEU A 89 0.36 0.15 25.20
N LYS A 90 0.94 0.32 26.37
CA LYS A 90 0.24 0.75 27.60
C LYS A 90 -0.43 2.11 27.38
N PRO A 91 -1.43 2.48 28.21
CA PRO A 91 -2.00 3.83 28.24
C PRO A 91 -0.92 4.93 28.36
N TRP A 92 -1.24 6.13 27.92
CA TRP A 92 -0.27 7.24 27.90
C TRP A 92 0.29 7.57 29.27
N GLU A 93 -0.51 7.44 30.30
CA GLU A 93 -0.14 7.72 31.70
C GLU A 93 0.86 6.70 32.24
N GLU A 94 0.92 5.50 31.68
CA GLU A 94 1.77 4.39 32.14
C GLU A 94 3.06 4.23 31.32
N ARG A 95 3.29 5.10 30.32
CA ARG A 95 4.47 5.02 29.47
C ARG A 95 5.27 6.32 29.41
N SER A 96 6.59 6.19 29.34
CA SER A 96 7.50 7.32 29.29
C SER A 96 7.75 7.82 27.87
N ARG A 97 7.54 6.97 26.85
CA ARG A 97 7.87 7.24 25.46
C ARG A 97 6.63 7.28 24.57
N LYS A 98 6.64 8.20 23.61
CA LYS A 98 5.62 8.27 22.56
C LYS A 98 5.78 7.09 21.58
N GLN A 99 4.67 6.68 20.95
CA GLN A 99 4.64 5.65 19.91
C GLN A 99 5.67 5.87 18.82
N GLN A 100 5.84 7.12 18.35
CA GLN A 100 6.79 7.48 17.29
C GLN A 100 8.24 7.17 17.68
N ALA A 101 8.62 7.40 18.94
CA ALA A 101 9.96 7.11 19.45
C ALA A 101 10.21 5.59 19.51
N ILE A 102 9.20 4.80 19.90
CA ILE A 102 9.26 3.34 19.91
C ILE A 102 9.39 2.79 18.48
N THR A 103 8.58 3.31 17.55
CA THR A 103 8.69 2.96 16.12
C THR A 103 10.09 3.24 15.57
N GLN A 104 10.67 4.38 15.93
CA GLN A 104 12.00 4.77 15.50
C GLN A 104 13.09 3.85 16.07
N GLN A 105 12.96 3.42 17.33
CA GLN A 105 13.84 2.41 17.94
C GLN A 105 13.75 1.06 17.25
N LEU A 106 12.57 0.62 16.85
CA LEU A 106 12.34 -0.65 16.20
C LEU A 106 12.89 -0.70 14.75
N GLN A 107 13.05 0.45 14.09
CA GLN A 107 13.49 0.53 12.70
C GLN A 107 14.78 -0.25 12.40
N PRO A 108 15.90 -0.06 13.14
CA PRO A 108 17.13 -0.82 12.91
C PRO A 108 16.99 -2.31 13.24
N GLN A 109 16.16 -2.68 14.22
CA GLN A 109 15.92 -4.07 14.57
C GLN A 109 15.18 -4.81 13.43
N PHE A 110 14.15 -4.19 12.86
CA PHE A 110 13.44 -4.72 11.70
C PHE A 110 14.34 -4.83 10.47
N ALA A 111 15.19 -3.82 10.23
CA ALA A 111 16.14 -3.82 9.14
C ALA A 111 17.22 -4.92 9.27
N SER A 112 17.45 -5.45 10.49
CA SER A 112 18.42 -6.53 10.73
C SER A 112 17.88 -7.92 10.41
N LEU A 113 16.57 -8.08 10.14
CA LEU A 113 16.00 -9.38 9.77
C LEU A 113 16.50 -9.83 8.40
N PRO A 114 17.19 -10.97 8.31
CA PRO A 114 17.76 -11.40 7.05
C PRO A 114 16.70 -11.93 6.08
N GLY A 115 16.89 -11.65 4.80
CA GLY A 115 16.11 -12.26 3.73
C GLY A 115 14.67 -11.76 3.58
N VAL A 116 14.23 -10.78 4.39
CA VAL A 116 12.90 -10.19 4.31
C VAL A 116 12.99 -8.67 4.28
N ARG A 117 11.96 -8.04 3.75
CA ARG A 117 11.75 -6.59 3.92
C ARG A 117 10.80 -6.39 5.08
N ALA A 118 11.31 -5.81 6.16
CA ALA A 118 10.54 -5.56 7.35
C ALA A 118 10.68 -4.09 7.79
N PHE A 119 9.59 -3.49 8.18
CA PHE A 119 9.59 -2.11 8.71
C PHE A 119 8.47 -1.90 9.72
N PRO A 120 8.75 -1.19 10.81
CA PRO A 120 7.72 -0.74 11.74
C PRO A 120 7.06 0.51 11.19
N THR A 121 5.75 0.64 11.38
CA THR A 121 4.99 1.80 10.95
C THR A 121 3.93 2.19 11.99
N ASN A 122 3.58 3.46 12.00
CA ASN A 122 2.46 3.95 12.81
C ASN A 122 1.17 3.88 12.00
N PRO A 123 0.03 3.54 12.61
CA PRO A 123 -1.24 3.57 11.91
C PRO A 123 -1.54 4.99 11.40
N PRO A 124 -2.04 5.12 10.18
CA PRO A 124 -2.44 6.42 9.65
C PRO A 124 -3.63 7.00 10.42
N SER A 125 -3.69 8.33 10.51
CA SER A 125 -4.68 9.02 11.36
C SER A 125 -6.11 8.94 10.85
N LEU A 126 -6.34 8.77 9.55
CA LEU A 126 -7.65 8.80 8.90
C LEU A 126 -8.21 7.42 8.50
N GLY A 127 -7.89 6.37 9.23
CA GLY A 127 -8.54 5.06 9.06
C GLY A 127 -8.10 4.25 7.84
N GLN A 128 -7.04 4.65 7.16
CA GLN A 128 -6.43 3.87 6.09
C GLN A 128 -5.76 2.60 6.62
N SER A 129 -5.48 1.65 5.73
CA SER A 129 -4.75 0.43 6.09
C SER A 129 -3.37 0.75 6.64
N ALA A 130 -2.94 0.05 7.68
CA ALA A 130 -1.58 0.15 8.22
C ALA A 130 -0.49 -0.25 7.21
N ARG A 131 -0.85 -1.00 6.16
CA ARG A 131 0.03 -1.35 5.04
C ARG A 131 0.11 -0.27 3.98
N SER A 132 -0.85 0.67 3.98
CA SER A 132 -0.89 1.79 3.04
C SER A 132 0.27 2.73 3.31
N LYS A 133 1.04 3.03 2.29
CA LYS A 133 2.08 4.06 2.38
C LYS A 133 1.48 5.42 1.98
N PRO A 134 2.07 6.53 2.42
CA PRO A 134 1.57 7.87 2.08
C PRO A 134 1.49 8.13 0.58
N VAL A 135 2.45 7.58 -0.17
CA VAL A 135 2.51 7.70 -1.63
C VAL A 135 1.99 6.42 -2.25
N GLU A 136 0.87 6.51 -2.97
CA GLU A 136 0.29 5.45 -3.78
C GLU A 136 -0.05 6.00 -5.17
N PHE A 137 0.74 5.59 -6.16
CA PHE A 137 0.65 6.05 -7.54
C PHE A 137 0.34 4.87 -8.47
N ILE A 138 -0.68 5.01 -9.30
CA ILE A 138 -1.16 3.96 -10.19
C ILE A 138 -0.75 4.26 -11.62
N ILE A 139 -0.16 3.29 -12.29
CA ILE A 139 0.11 3.29 -13.73
C ILE A 139 -0.86 2.30 -14.37
N MET A 140 -1.58 2.73 -15.41
CA MET A 140 -2.59 1.91 -16.09
C MET A 140 -2.35 1.87 -17.59
N SER A 141 -2.58 0.69 -18.20
CA SER A 141 -2.51 0.53 -19.65
C SER A 141 -3.30 -0.68 -20.14
N GLN A 142 -3.57 -0.72 -21.45
CA GLN A 142 -4.04 -1.92 -22.15
C GLN A 142 -2.89 -2.86 -22.57
N ALA A 143 -1.63 -2.42 -22.44
CA ALA A 143 -0.44 -3.21 -22.77
C ALA A 143 -0.34 -4.48 -21.88
N SER A 144 0.54 -5.40 -22.25
CA SER A 144 0.82 -6.59 -21.45
C SER A 144 1.48 -6.24 -20.10
N TYR A 145 1.36 -7.10 -19.11
CA TYR A 145 2.05 -6.90 -17.82
C TYR A 145 3.58 -6.91 -17.96
N ALA A 146 4.13 -7.62 -18.94
CA ALA A 146 5.56 -7.57 -19.23
C ALA A 146 6.00 -6.17 -19.68
N GLU A 147 5.23 -5.53 -20.56
CA GLU A 147 5.51 -4.15 -20.99
C GLU A 147 5.26 -3.15 -19.87
N LEU A 148 4.18 -3.31 -19.08
CA LEU A 148 3.95 -2.49 -17.88
C LEU A 148 5.09 -2.60 -16.89
N SER A 149 5.60 -3.81 -16.65
CA SER A 149 6.74 -4.03 -15.75
C SER A 149 7.99 -3.29 -16.26
N ARG A 150 8.29 -3.37 -17.56
CA ARG A 150 9.42 -2.66 -18.16
C ARG A 150 9.30 -1.14 -18.00
N LEU A 151 8.12 -0.59 -18.28
CA LEU A 151 7.86 0.85 -18.14
C LEU A 151 7.92 1.31 -16.68
N THR A 152 7.40 0.46 -15.76
CA THR A 152 7.47 0.71 -14.32
C THR A 152 8.91 0.79 -13.83
N GLU A 153 9.80 -0.10 -14.29
CA GLU A 153 11.21 -0.06 -13.90
C GLU A 153 11.94 1.19 -14.40
N VAL A 154 11.63 1.66 -15.63
CA VAL A 154 12.15 2.94 -16.14
C VAL A 154 11.68 4.09 -15.24
N PHE A 155 10.41 4.12 -14.91
CA PHE A 155 9.83 5.15 -14.05
C PHE A 155 10.41 5.13 -12.63
N LEU A 156 10.53 3.94 -12.01
CA LEU A 156 11.14 3.78 -10.69
C LEU A 156 12.61 4.21 -10.67
N THR A 157 13.35 3.96 -11.75
CA THR A 157 14.76 4.36 -11.86
C THR A 157 14.92 5.87 -11.80
N GLU A 158 14.02 6.62 -12.46
CA GLU A 158 14.02 8.08 -12.39
C GLU A 158 13.55 8.58 -11.02
N LEU A 159 12.51 7.99 -10.46
CA LEU A 159 11.99 8.38 -9.15
C LEU A 159 13.00 8.19 -8.00
N ARG A 160 13.84 7.14 -8.09
CA ARG A 160 14.90 6.89 -7.07
C ARG A 160 15.95 8.02 -7.00
N LYS A 161 16.04 8.88 -8.02
CA LYS A 161 16.95 10.04 -8.00
C LYS A 161 16.43 11.18 -7.14
N TYR A 162 15.13 11.17 -6.82
CA TYR A 162 14.50 12.23 -6.04
C TYR A 162 14.60 11.96 -4.53
N PRO A 163 15.29 12.83 -3.77
CA PRO A 163 15.56 12.59 -2.35
C PRO A 163 14.31 12.69 -1.46
N GLY A 164 13.23 13.29 -1.95
CA GLY A 164 11.95 13.40 -1.23
C GLY A 164 11.13 12.11 -1.17
N LEU A 165 11.56 11.06 -1.89
CA LEU A 165 10.82 9.81 -2.03
C LEU A 165 11.69 8.63 -1.60
N ILE A 166 11.26 7.90 -0.57
CA ILE A 166 11.99 6.78 0.01
C ILE A 166 11.12 5.53 0.06
N ASN A 167 11.76 4.35 0.21
CA ASN A 167 11.08 3.07 0.31
C ASN A 167 10.11 2.79 -0.85
N LEU A 168 10.52 3.19 -2.07
CA LEU A 168 9.79 2.91 -3.30
C LEU A 168 9.68 1.41 -3.53
N ASP A 169 8.46 0.98 -3.84
CA ASP A 169 8.14 -0.40 -4.14
C ASP A 169 7.05 -0.48 -5.23
N THR A 170 6.85 -1.67 -5.79
CA THR A 170 5.79 -1.95 -6.75
C THR A 170 5.13 -3.28 -6.45
N ASP A 171 3.84 -3.38 -6.73
CA ASP A 171 3.06 -4.61 -6.61
C ASP A 171 3.23 -5.56 -7.82
N LEU A 172 3.74 -5.08 -8.96
CA LEU A 172 4.01 -5.91 -10.12
C LEU A 172 5.46 -6.40 -10.10
N ARG A 173 5.63 -7.68 -9.79
CA ARG A 173 6.91 -8.38 -9.84
C ARG A 173 6.75 -9.64 -10.70
N LEU A 174 7.55 -9.75 -11.75
CA LEU A 174 7.59 -10.92 -12.63
C LEU A 174 8.68 -11.90 -12.18
N ASN A 175 8.63 -12.35 -10.93
CA ASN A 175 9.68 -13.15 -10.31
C ASN A 175 9.15 -14.32 -9.45
N THR A 176 7.86 -14.54 -9.40
CA THR A 176 7.30 -15.72 -8.72
C THR A 176 7.59 -16.97 -9.54
N PRO A 177 8.33 -17.93 -9.01
CA PRO A 177 8.60 -19.18 -9.73
C PRO A 177 7.29 -19.92 -10.05
N GLU A 178 7.14 -20.35 -11.29
CA GLU A 178 6.00 -21.17 -11.73
C GLU A 178 6.45 -22.39 -12.54
N LEU A 179 5.70 -23.45 -12.44
CA LEU A 179 5.81 -24.61 -13.32
C LEU A 179 4.68 -24.59 -14.34
N ARG A 180 5.04 -24.43 -15.62
CA ARG A 180 4.10 -24.52 -16.73
C ARG A 180 4.02 -25.95 -17.21
N VAL A 181 2.89 -26.58 -16.97
CA VAL A 181 2.62 -27.93 -17.41
C VAL A 181 1.83 -27.87 -18.73
N ARG A 182 2.42 -28.38 -19.80
CA ARG A 182 1.77 -28.52 -21.11
C ARG A 182 1.49 -29.99 -21.39
N VAL A 183 0.26 -30.29 -21.71
CA VAL A 183 -0.18 -31.64 -22.06
C VAL A 183 0.19 -31.92 -23.52
N ASP A 184 0.89 -33.04 -23.75
CA ASP A 184 1.18 -33.57 -25.09
C ASP A 184 -0.04 -34.40 -25.57
N ARG A 185 -0.88 -33.77 -26.37
CA ARG A 185 -2.15 -34.38 -26.82
C ARG A 185 -1.96 -35.58 -27.74
N ASP A 186 -0.88 -35.58 -28.50
CA ASP A 186 -0.58 -36.68 -29.44
C ASP A 186 -0.19 -37.95 -28.66
N LYS A 187 0.77 -37.80 -27.74
CA LYS A 187 1.15 -38.89 -26.84
C LYS A 187 -0.02 -39.42 -26.01
N MET A 188 -0.89 -38.50 -25.53
CA MET A 188 -2.08 -38.93 -24.80
C MET A 188 -3.04 -39.73 -25.66
N ALA A 189 -3.23 -39.34 -26.93
CA ALA A 189 -4.08 -40.08 -27.86
C ALA A 189 -3.53 -41.49 -28.12
N ASP A 190 -2.20 -41.60 -28.29
CA ASP A 190 -1.50 -42.86 -28.53
C ASP A 190 -1.69 -43.87 -27.38
N VAL A 191 -1.62 -43.41 -26.13
CA VAL A 191 -1.82 -44.29 -24.96
C VAL A 191 -3.27 -44.34 -24.50
N GLY A 192 -4.17 -43.64 -25.16
CA GLY A 192 -5.59 -43.57 -24.81
C GLY A 192 -5.87 -42.91 -23.46
N ALA A 193 -5.00 -42.02 -23.00
CA ALA A 193 -5.22 -41.26 -21.79
C ALA A 193 -6.11 -40.02 -22.05
N ASN A 194 -6.96 -39.66 -21.07
CA ASN A 194 -7.86 -38.53 -21.20
C ASN A 194 -7.26 -37.28 -20.49
N VAL A 195 -7.37 -36.13 -21.15
CA VAL A 195 -6.92 -34.84 -20.59
C VAL A 195 -7.58 -34.53 -19.24
N ASP A 196 -8.87 -34.82 -19.09
CA ASP A 196 -9.60 -34.65 -17.84
C ASP A 196 -9.00 -35.51 -16.71
N THR A 197 -8.65 -36.77 -17.01
CA THR A 197 -7.99 -37.65 -16.03
C THR A 197 -6.64 -37.12 -15.59
N VAL A 198 -5.84 -36.63 -16.53
CA VAL A 198 -4.55 -36.02 -16.23
C VAL A 198 -4.74 -34.76 -15.36
N GLY A 199 -5.68 -33.87 -15.73
CA GLY A 199 -5.98 -32.66 -14.98
C GLY A 199 -6.43 -32.98 -13.55
N ARG A 200 -7.34 -33.93 -13.37
CA ARG A 200 -7.81 -34.35 -12.03
C ARG A 200 -6.73 -35.03 -11.21
N THR A 201 -5.83 -35.75 -11.84
CA THR A 201 -4.69 -36.36 -11.14
C THR A 201 -3.72 -35.27 -10.63
N LEU A 202 -3.38 -34.31 -11.47
CA LEU A 202 -2.56 -33.17 -11.06
C LEU A 202 -3.23 -32.35 -9.92
N GLU A 203 -4.52 -32.06 -10.07
CA GLU A 203 -5.30 -31.37 -9.04
C GLU A 203 -5.25 -32.13 -7.72
N SER A 204 -5.55 -33.45 -7.74
CA SER A 204 -5.58 -34.27 -6.52
C SER A 204 -4.20 -34.43 -5.90
N MET A 205 -3.18 -34.70 -6.71
CA MET A 205 -1.86 -35.05 -6.20
C MET A 205 -1.07 -33.83 -5.75
N LEU A 206 -1.09 -32.74 -6.53
CA LEU A 206 -0.29 -31.54 -6.26
C LEU A 206 -1.09 -30.43 -5.56
N GLY A 207 -2.31 -30.14 -6.02
CA GLY A 207 -3.13 -29.05 -5.52
C GLY A 207 -3.91 -29.38 -4.24
N GLY A 208 -4.21 -30.67 -4.02
CA GLY A 208 -5.11 -31.10 -2.95
C GLY A 208 -6.58 -30.94 -3.36
N ARG A 209 -7.26 -32.10 -3.56
CA ARG A 209 -8.66 -32.13 -3.93
C ARG A 209 -9.53 -32.52 -2.77
N GLN A 210 -10.55 -31.72 -2.49
CA GLN A 210 -11.63 -32.12 -1.59
C GLN A 210 -12.47 -33.23 -2.26
N VAL A 211 -12.38 -34.45 -1.74
CA VAL A 211 -13.08 -35.62 -2.30
C VAL A 211 -14.42 -35.87 -1.61
N THR A 212 -14.55 -35.54 -0.34
CA THR A 212 -15.78 -35.68 0.44
C THR A 212 -15.75 -34.83 1.70
N ARG A 213 -16.81 -34.91 2.48
CA ARG A 213 -16.93 -34.36 3.84
C ARG A 213 -17.40 -35.47 4.79
N TYR A 214 -16.90 -35.43 6.01
CA TYR A 214 -17.46 -36.25 7.07
C TYR A 214 -17.97 -35.36 8.21
N LYS A 215 -18.92 -35.88 8.98
CA LYS A 215 -19.46 -35.19 10.17
C LYS A 215 -18.88 -35.83 11.42
N ASP A 216 -18.42 -35.01 12.31
CA ASP A 216 -17.95 -35.40 13.63
C ASP A 216 -18.36 -34.35 14.65
N GLU A 217 -18.90 -34.79 15.80
CA GLU A 217 -19.39 -33.94 16.91
C GLU A 217 -20.29 -32.75 16.47
N GLY A 218 -21.04 -32.90 15.38
CA GLY A 218 -21.95 -31.87 14.85
C GLY A 218 -21.32 -30.91 13.85
N GLU A 219 -20.01 -30.95 13.65
CA GLU A 219 -19.29 -30.18 12.63
C GLU A 219 -19.02 -30.97 11.36
N GLN A 220 -18.73 -30.27 10.27
CA GLN A 220 -18.39 -30.87 8.97
C GLN A 220 -16.93 -30.59 8.64
N TYR A 221 -16.18 -31.66 8.36
CA TYR A 221 -14.76 -31.59 8.01
C TYR A 221 -14.56 -32.02 6.56
N ASP A 222 -13.75 -31.26 5.83
CA ASP A 222 -13.37 -31.57 4.47
C ASP A 222 -12.29 -32.65 4.45
N VAL A 223 -12.48 -33.66 3.58
CA VAL A 223 -11.46 -34.68 3.30
C VAL A 223 -10.70 -34.27 2.05
N ILE A 224 -9.45 -33.91 2.22
CA ILE A 224 -8.57 -33.48 1.14
C ILE A 224 -7.55 -34.57 0.85
N VAL A 225 -7.46 -35.00 -0.40
CA VAL A 225 -6.47 -35.98 -0.87
C VAL A 225 -5.37 -35.25 -1.60
N GLN A 226 -4.13 -35.48 -1.19
CA GLN A 226 -2.93 -34.94 -1.83
C GLN A 226 -1.71 -35.81 -1.55
N VAL A 227 -0.67 -35.67 -2.38
CA VAL A 227 0.64 -36.28 -2.12
C VAL A 227 1.30 -35.63 -0.93
N THR A 228 2.10 -36.38 -0.17
CA THR A 228 2.79 -35.80 1.00
C THR A 228 3.71 -34.66 0.57
N PRO A 229 3.94 -33.66 1.42
CA PRO A 229 4.81 -32.52 1.07
C PRO A 229 6.22 -32.93 0.61
N ARG A 230 6.75 -34.05 1.14
CA ARG A 230 8.07 -34.55 0.77
C ARG A 230 8.11 -35.03 -0.69
N ASP A 231 7.02 -35.66 -1.17
CA ASP A 231 6.96 -36.30 -2.49
C ASP A 231 6.40 -35.35 -3.56
N ARG A 232 6.30 -34.05 -3.26
CA ARG A 232 5.95 -32.96 -4.18
C ARG A 232 6.82 -31.70 -3.94
N ALA A 233 8.02 -31.89 -3.40
CA ALA A 233 8.91 -30.78 -3.06
C ALA A 233 9.68 -30.24 -4.27
N ASN A 234 9.89 -31.08 -5.29
CA ASN A 234 10.68 -30.76 -6.48
C ASN A 234 9.88 -30.92 -7.76
N PRO A 235 10.19 -30.18 -8.84
CA PRO A 235 9.56 -30.34 -10.14
C PRO A 235 9.67 -31.78 -10.70
N THR A 236 10.74 -32.49 -10.39
CA THR A 236 10.99 -33.87 -10.81
C THR A 236 10.05 -34.89 -10.15
N ASP A 237 9.39 -34.55 -9.04
CA ASP A 237 8.49 -35.47 -8.32
C ASP A 237 7.23 -35.78 -9.14
N ILE A 238 6.91 -34.96 -10.16
CA ILE A 238 5.84 -35.25 -11.13
C ILE A 238 6.06 -36.59 -11.83
N SER A 239 7.29 -37.02 -12.03
CA SER A 239 7.64 -38.32 -12.60
C SER A 239 7.21 -39.51 -11.74
N GLY A 240 7.00 -39.31 -10.43
CA GLY A 240 6.46 -40.32 -9.53
C GLY A 240 4.93 -40.53 -9.62
N ILE A 241 4.22 -39.71 -10.39
CA ILE A 241 2.76 -39.75 -10.52
C ILE A 241 2.38 -40.52 -11.77
N TYR A 242 1.35 -41.39 -11.65
CA TYR A 242 0.86 -42.23 -12.72
C TYR A 242 -0.63 -41.97 -13.01
N VAL A 243 -0.99 -42.05 -14.26
CA VAL A 243 -2.38 -42.04 -14.73
C VAL A 243 -2.74 -43.37 -15.39
N ARG A 244 -4.01 -43.76 -15.30
CA ARG A 244 -4.50 -44.97 -15.92
C ARG A 244 -4.89 -44.67 -17.37
N ALA A 245 -4.31 -45.45 -18.32
CA ALA A 245 -4.66 -45.43 -19.71
C ALA A 245 -5.97 -46.22 -19.97
N ARG A 246 -6.48 -46.17 -21.21
CA ARG A 246 -7.74 -46.85 -21.60
C ARG A 246 -7.67 -48.36 -21.45
N ASP A 247 -6.51 -48.97 -21.72
CA ASP A 247 -6.26 -50.41 -21.62
C ASP A 247 -6.05 -50.89 -20.17
N GLY A 248 -6.06 -49.94 -19.19
CA GLY A 248 -5.84 -50.22 -17.78
C GLY A 248 -4.39 -50.16 -17.34
N SER A 249 -3.44 -49.95 -18.24
CA SER A 249 -2.02 -49.76 -17.92
C SER A 249 -1.79 -48.46 -17.16
N MET A 250 -0.73 -48.43 -16.34
CA MET A 250 -0.32 -47.23 -15.61
C MET A 250 0.79 -46.54 -16.40
N VAL A 251 0.52 -45.30 -16.84
CA VAL A 251 1.44 -44.47 -17.60
C VAL A 251 1.95 -43.38 -16.71
N GLN A 252 3.27 -43.22 -16.68
CA GLN A 252 3.94 -42.14 -15.92
C GLN A 252 3.58 -40.79 -16.50
N LEU A 253 3.21 -39.87 -15.61
CA LEU A 253 2.63 -38.58 -16.01
C LEU A 253 3.62 -37.72 -16.80
N ASP A 254 4.91 -37.78 -16.44
CA ASP A 254 6.00 -37.07 -17.11
C ASP A 254 6.14 -37.42 -18.61
N ASN A 255 5.76 -38.66 -19.02
CA ASN A 255 5.73 -39.04 -20.43
C ASN A 255 4.64 -38.32 -21.26
N LEU A 256 3.62 -37.79 -20.59
CA LEU A 256 2.45 -37.16 -21.20
C LEU A 256 2.49 -35.65 -21.11
N LEU A 257 3.44 -35.10 -20.37
CA LEU A 257 3.55 -33.66 -20.07
C LEU A 257 4.90 -33.10 -20.50
N GLY A 258 4.88 -31.85 -20.92
CA GLY A 258 6.08 -30.99 -20.93
C GLY A 258 6.03 -30.05 -19.75
N VAL A 259 7.01 -30.14 -18.85
CA VAL A 259 7.14 -29.25 -17.70
C VAL A 259 8.20 -28.21 -17.99
N HIS A 260 7.86 -26.95 -17.87
CA HIS A 260 8.77 -25.83 -18.09
C HIS A 260 8.76 -24.92 -16.87
N GLU A 261 9.93 -24.63 -16.36
CA GLU A 261 10.09 -23.61 -15.33
C GLU A 261 10.00 -22.21 -15.95
N GLY A 262 9.33 -21.31 -15.26
CA GLY A 262 9.13 -19.95 -15.68
C GLY A 262 8.96 -19.02 -14.50
N VAL A 263 8.66 -17.78 -14.79
CA VAL A 263 8.28 -16.77 -13.78
C VAL A 263 6.96 -16.12 -14.18
N SER A 264 6.15 -15.81 -13.19
CA SER A 264 4.90 -15.09 -13.36
C SER A 264 4.73 -14.02 -12.29
N PRO A 265 3.83 -13.07 -12.48
CA PRO A 265 3.46 -12.17 -11.40
C PRO A 265 2.60 -12.91 -10.37
N GLN A 266 2.77 -12.58 -9.09
CA GLN A 266 1.94 -13.12 -8.01
C GLN A 266 0.48 -12.70 -8.14
N SER A 267 0.25 -11.47 -8.60
CA SER A 267 -1.09 -10.91 -8.83
C SER A 267 -1.16 -10.12 -10.13
N LEU A 268 -2.33 -10.11 -10.75
CA LEU A 268 -2.65 -9.37 -11.97
C LEU A 268 -3.68 -8.29 -11.63
N ASN A 269 -3.18 -7.14 -11.25
CA ASN A 269 -4.02 -6.06 -10.75
C ASN A 269 -4.67 -5.27 -11.88
N HIS A 270 -5.91 -4.86 -11.66
CA HIS A 270 -6.65 -3.96 -12.53
C HIS A 270 -7.15 -2.77 -11.72
N PHE A 271 -7.14 -1.60 -12.34
CA PHE A 271 -7.68 -0.39 -11.80
C PHE A 271 -8.48 0.33 -12.89
N ASN A 272 -9.71 0.74 -12.58
CA ASN A 272 -10.63 1.31 -13.58
C ASN A 272 -10.76 0.45 -14.85
N ARG A 273 -10.79 -0.88 -14.71
CA ARG A 273 -10.89 -1.87 -15.81
C ARG A 273 -9.66 -1.98 -16.72
N LEU A 274 -8.58 -1.25 -16.43
CA LEU A 274 -7.31 -1.36 -17.13
C LEU A 274 -6.34 -2.20 -16.30
N ARG A 275 -5.38 -2.85 -16.96
CA ARG A 275 -4.25 -3.46 -16.26
C ARG A 275 -3.48 -2.36 -15.54
N ALA A 276 -3.16 -2.61 -14.29
CA ALA A 276 -2.57 -1.60 -13.43
C ALA A 276 -1.37 -2.11 -12.67
N VAL A 277 -0.49 -1.18 -12.37
CA VAL A 277 0.63 -1.35 -11.45
C VAL A 277 0.54 -0.25 -10.41
N LYS A 278 0.58 -0.65 -9.15
CA LYS A 278 0.68 0.28 -8.04
C LYS A 278 2.15 0.45 -7.64
N ILE A 279 2.55 1.70 -7.56
CA ILE A 279 3.84 2.12 -7.01
C ILE A 279 3.55 2.80 -5.70
N ASP A 280 4.15 2.31 -4.65
CA ASP A 280 4.02 2.84 -3.32
C ASP A 280 5.36 3.34 -2.76
N GLY A 281 5.30 4.29 -1.84
CA GLY A 281 6.49 4.88 -1.25
C GLY A 281 6.19 5.68 0.01
N ALA A 282 7.25 6.12 0.67
CA ALA A 282 7.15 7.01 1.81
C ALA A 282 7.78 8.37 1.47
N VAL A 283 7.25 9.42 2.09
CA VAL A 283 7.80 10.78 1.99
C VAL A 283 9.00 10.90 2.93
N ALA A 284 10.12 11.38 2.42
CA ALA A 284 11.32 11.60 3.21
C ALA A 284 11.12 12.74 4.23
N PRO A 285 11.79 12.70 5.39
CA PRO A 285 11.75 13.78 6.35
C PRO A 285 12.11 15.12 5.69
N GLY A 286 11.30 16.13 5.91
CA GLY A 286 11.52 17.46 5.34
C GLY A 286 10.80 17.75 4.03
N TYR A 287 10.18 16.76 3.39
CA TYR A 287 9.38 16.92 2.18
C TYR A 287 7.89 16.85 2.47
N ALA A 288 7.05 17.33 1.55
CA ALA A 288 5.60 17.28 1.64
C ALA A 288 5.02 16.29 0.62
N LEU A 289 3.90 15.63 0.97
CA LEU A 289 3.23 14.68 0.08
C LEU A 289 2.85 15.31 -1.26
N GLY A 290 2.31 16.52 -1.24
CA GLY A 290 1.91 17.24 -2.48
C GLY A 290 3.09 17.54 -3.41
N GLU A 291 4.27 17.86 -2.86
CA GLU A 291 5.49 18.08 -3.62
C GLU A 291 5.97 16.80 -4.30
N VAL A 292 5.97 15.69 -3.55
CA VAL A 292 6.33 14.36 -4.05
C VAL A 292 5.41 13.92 -5.18
N LEU A 293 4.09 14.05 -4.99
CA LEU A 293 3.10 13.68 -6.01
C LEU A 293 3.23 14.55 -7.27
N THR A 294 3.51 15.83 -7.11
CA THR A 294 3.76 16.74 -8.25
C THR A 294 4.98 16.30 -9.05
N HIS A 295 6.07 15.96 -8.36
CA HIS A 295 7.28 15.43 -9.01
C HIS A 295 7.02 14.10 -9.72
N MET A 296 6.29 13.17 -9.09
CA MET A 296 5.93 11.89 -9.73
C MET A 296 5.11 12.09 -11.01
N HIS A 297 4.15 12.99 -11.01
CA HIS A 297 3.39 13.35 -12.22
C HIS A 297 4.25 13.98 -13.30
N GLN A 298 5.24 14.80 -12.92
CA GLN A 298 6.18 15.38 -13.87
C GLN A 298 7.03 14.30 -14.53
N VAL A 299 7.69 13.45 -13.75
CA VAL A 299 8.51 12.34 -14.24
C VAL A 299 7.67 11.38 -15.11
N ALA A 300 6.42 11.09 -14.70
CA ALA A 300 5.54 10.25 -15.50
C ALA A 300 5.30 10.81 -16.92
N ARG A 301 5.12 12.12 -17.05
CA ARG A 301 4.96 12.78 -18.36
C ARG A 301 6.25 12.77 -19.21
N GLU A 302 7.40 12.75 -18.56
CA GLU A 302 8.70 12.78 -19.24
C GLU A 302 9.14 11.39 -19.73
N VAL A 303 8.87 10.32 -18.96
CA VAL A 303 9.43 8.99 -19.23
C VAL A 303 8.39 7.96 -19.71
N LEU A 304 7.10 8.17 -19.44
CA LEU A 304 6.07 7.22 -19.83
C LEU A 304 5.41 7.61 -21.16
N PRO A 305 5.09 6.65 -22.04
CA PRO A 305 4.35 6.91 -23.26
C PRO A 305 2.95 7.51 -23.01
N ASN A 306 2.43 8.30 -23.94
CA ASN A 306 1.10 8.91 -23.84
C ASN A 306 -0.07 7.90 -23.77
N THR A 307 0.19 6.62 -24.04
CA THR A 307 -0.77 5.51 -23.89
C THR A 307 -0.95 5.06 -22.45
N ILE A 308 -0.10 5.52 -21.55
CA ILE A 308 -0.16 5.24 -20.12
C ILE A 308 -1.05 6.28 -19.44
N VAL A 309 -2.01 5.78 -18.67
CA VAL A 309 -2.85 6.61 -17.81
C VAL A 309 -2.35 6.49 -16.38
N THR A 310 -2.27 7.60 -15.68
CA THR A 310 -1.86 7.63 -14.27
C THR A 310 -3.01 8.07 -13.38
N ASP A 311 -3.09 7.52 -12.18
CA ASP A 311 -4.03 7.95 -11.13
C ASP A 311 -3.37 7.79 -9.76
N LEU A 312 -4.07 8.19 -8.72
CA LEU A 312 -3.65 8.06 -7.33
C LEU A 312 -4.58 7.09 -6.60
N ASP A 313 -4.10 6.47 -5.53
CA ASP A 313 -4.90 5.62 -4.65
C ASP A 313 -4.65 5.98 -3.17
N GLY A 314 -5.43 5.40 -2.26
CA GLY A 314 -5.27 5.56 -0.82
C GLY A 314 -5.10 7.00 -0.37
N GLN A 315 -4.11 7.23 0.49
CA GLN A 315 -3.82 8.54 1.08
C GLN A 315 -3.49 9.62 0.04
N SER A 316 -2.81 9.25 -1.05
CA SER A 316 -2.49 10.18 -2.13
C SER A 316 -3.73 10.70 -2.86
N ARG A 317 -4.72 9.84 -3.08
CA ARG A 317 -6.02 10.23 -3.66
C ARG A 317 -6.80 11.13 -2.72
N GLU A 318 -6.92 10.72 -1.45
CA GLU A 318 -7.63 11.51 -0.44
C GLU A 318 -7.03 12.90 -0.26
N PHE A 319 -5.70 13.01 -0.28
CA PHE A 319 -5.01 14.29 -0.25
C PHE A 319 -5.39 15.18 -1.45
N ARG A 320 -5.39 14.63 -2.66
CA ARG A 320 -5.77 15.37 -3.87
C ARG A 320 -7.22 15.83 -3.82
N ASP A 321 -8.14 14.92 -3.48
CA ASP A 321 -9.58 15.15 -3.50
C ASP A 321 -9.99 16.12 -2.39
N SER A 322 -9.38 16.03 -1.22
CA SER A 322 -9.61 16.97 -0.11
C SER A 322 -9.12 18.38 -0.45
N SER A 323 -7.95 18.49 -1.08
CA SER A 323 -7.38 19.80 -1.43
C SER A 323 -8.29 20.60 -2.39
N GLY A 324 -9.01 19.94 -3.30
CA GLY A 324 -9.94 20.60 -4.22
C GLY A 324 -11.24 21.03 -3.54
N SER A 325 -11.79 20.19 -2.69
CA SER A 325 -13.10 20.40 -2.06
C SER A 325 -13.09 21.52 -1.01
N ILE A 326 -11.98 21.67 -0.27
CA ILE A 326 -11.86 22.68 0.79
C ILE A 326 -11.99 24.10 0.25
N TYR A 327 -11.44 24.41 -0.92
CA TYR A 327 -11.55 25.74 -1.51
C TYR A 327 -13.00 26.12 -1.81
N LEU A 328 -13.80 25.18 -2.33
CA LEU A 328 -15.22 25.42 -2.61
C LEU A 328 -16.01 25.66 -1.32
N VAL A 329 -15.80 24.82 -0.31
CA VAL A 329 -16.47 24.96 1.00
C VAL A 329 -16.10 26.30 1.64
N PHE A 330 -14.83 26.69 1.60
CA PHE A 330 -14.38 27.97 2.14
C PHE A 330 -14.99 29.17 1.39
N ALA A 331 -15.05 29.14 0.06
CA ALA A 331 -15.67 30.19 -0.73
C ALA A 331 -17.18 30.29 -0.44
N MET A 332 -17.89 29.17 -0.30
CA MET A 332 -19.30 29.15 0.07
C MET A 332 -19.54 29.67 1.49
N ALA A 333 -18.67 29.28 2.45
CA ALA A 333 -18.76 29.79 3.82
C ALA A 333 -18.56 31.31 3.87
N LEU A 334 -17.56 31.85 3.15
CA LEU A 334 -17.35 33.29 3.05
C LEU A 334 -18.54 34.01 2.42
N ALA A 335 -19.12 33.45 1.35
CA ALA A 335 -20.31 34.00 0.71
C ALA A 335 -21.52 34.03 1.67
N PHE A 336 -21.71 32.94 2.42
CA PHE A 336 -22.79 32.86 3.41
C PHE A 336 -22.60 33.85 4.55
N ILE A 337 -21.41 33.95 5.13
CA ILE A 337 -21.06 34.91 6.16
C ILE A 337 -21.29 36.34 5.64
N TYR A 338 -20.88 36.64 4.42
CA TYR A 338 -21.11 37.94 3.79
C TYR A 338 -22.60 38.28 3.70
N LEU A 339 -23.45 37.34 3.24
CA LEU A 339 -24.89 37.56 3.11
C LEU A 339 -25.57 37.76 4.47
N VAL A 340 -25.18 36.98 5.49
CA VAL A 340 -25.70 37.13 6.86
C VAL A 340 -25.33 38.51 7.42
N LEU A 341 -24.08 38.93 7.27
CA LEU A 341 -23.63 40.25 7.71
C LEU A 341 -24.31 41.36 6.92
N ALA A 342 -24.54 41.20 5.60
CA ALA A 342 -25.25 42.18 4.78
C ALA A 342 -26.71 42.39 5.23
N ALA A 343 -27.39 41.31 5.59
CA ALA A 343 -28.74 41.35 6.15
C ALA A 343 -28.74 42.00 7.55
N GLN A 344 -27.75 41.69 8.40
CA GLN A 344 -27.68 42.22 9.76
C GLN A 344 -27.35 43.72 9.81
N PHE A 345 -26.47 44.18 8.90
CA PHE A 345 -26.05 45.59 8.87
C PHE A 345 -26.86 46.43 7.86
N GLU A 346 -27.81 45.85 7.16
CA GLU A 346 -28.59 46.53 6.10
C GLU A 346 -27.69 47.29 5.11
N SER A 347 -26.50 46.77 4.84
CA SER A 347 -25.47 47.44 4.05
C SER A 347 -24.56 46.45 3.31
N TRP A 348 -24.31 46.69 2.06
CA TRP A 348 -23.35 45.90 1.26
C TRP A 348 -21.85 46.27 1.51
N ARG A 349 -21.60 47.45 2.06
CA ARG A 349 -20.23 47.95 2.31
C ARG A 349 -19.63 47.40 3.60
N ASN A 350 -20.43 47.41 4.68
CA ASN A 350 -19.95 47.06 6.01
C ASN A 350 -19.46 45.63 6.12
N PRO A 351 -20.15 44.60 5.58
CA PRO A 351 -19.65 43.22 5.56
C PRO A 351 -18.32 43.07 4.82
N PHE A 352 -18.17 43.77 3.69
CA PHE A 352 -16.93 43.73 2.93
C PHE A 352 -15.73 44.24 3.74
N ILE A 353 -15.89 45.32 4.48
CA ILE A 353 -14.86 45.89 5.37
C ILE A 353 -14.51 44.90 6.49
N ILE A 354 -15.52 44.26 7.08
CA ILE A 354 -15.32 43.26 8.14
C ILE A 354 -14.57 42.03 7.58
N MET A 355 -14.96 41.55 6.42
CA MET A 355 -14.32 40.39 5.81
C MET A 355 -12.86 40.62 5.37
N LEU A 356 -12.42 41.85 5.20
CA LEU A 356 -11.00 42.18 5.01
C LEU A 356 -10.11 41.80 6.22
N SER A 357 -10.71 41.55 7.38
CA SER A 357 -9.96 41.03 8.54
C SER A 357 -9.65 39.54 8.43
N VAL A 358 -10.37 38.77 7.58
CA VAL A 358 -10.15 37.32 7.43
C VAL A 358 -8.75 36.99 6.90
N PRO A 359 -8.21 37.62 5.84
CA PRO A 359 -6.84 37.36 5.40
C PRO A 359 -5.78 37.69 6.46
N LEU A 360 -6.05 38.67 7.34
CA LEU A 360 -5.14 39.02 8.44
C LEU A 360 -5.10 37.91 9.49
N SER A 361 -6.26 37.36 9.86
CA SER A 361 -6.33 36.27 10.83
C SER A 361 -5.67 34.99 10.25
N MET A 362 -5.89 34.69 8.96
CA MET A 362 -5.19 33.59 8.28
C MET A 362 -3.68 33.75 8.31
N THR A 363 -3.15 34.96 8.11
CA THR A 363 -1.71 35.21 8.18
C THR A 363 -1.18 34.90 9.57
N GLY A 364 -1.88 35.28 10.63
CA GLY A 364 -1.52 34.96 12.02
C GLY A 364 -1.48 33.44 12.27
N ALA A 365 -2.52 32.72 11.82
CA ALA A 365 -2.59 31.26 11.98
C ALA A 365 -1.46 30.54 11.20
N LEU A 366 -1.24 30.90 9.94
CA LEU A 366 -0.17 30.32 9.11
C LEU A 366 1.23 30.65 9.66
N LEU A 367 1.41 31.87 10.19
CA LEU A 367 2.67 32.25 10.83
C LEU A 367 2.92 31.45 12.10
N ALA A 368 1.90 31.21 12.91
CA ALA A 368 2.00 30.37 14.10
C ALA A 368 2.37 28.92 13.72
N LEU A 369 1.72 28.34 12.71
CA LEU A 369 2.08 27.02 12.18
C LEU A 369 3.52 26.97 11.70
N TRP A 370 3.96 27.96 10.95
CA TRP A 370 5.32 28.03 10.45
C TRP A 370 6.37 28.13 11.57
N LEU A 371 6.13 28.99 12.57
CA LEU A 371 7.03 29.17 13.72
C LEU A 371 7.11 27.97 14.63
N THR A 372 6.02 27.22 14.79
CA THR A 372 5.96 26.00 15.61
C THR A 372 6.41 24.74 14.86
N GLY A 373 6.73 24.86 13.56
CA GLY A 373 7.07 23.71 12.73
C GLY A 373 5.86 22.81 12.41
N GLY A 374 4.64 23.32 12.61
CA GLY A 374 3.40 22.63 12.27
C GLY A 374 3.17 22.52 10.76
N THR A 375 2.23 21.68 10.38
CA THR A 375 1.89 21.39 8.97
C THR A 375 0.48 21.85 8.65
N LEU A 376 0.26 22.16 7.38
CA LEU A 376 -1.08 22.44 6.85
C LEU A 376 -1.77 21.11 6.56
N SER A 377 -2.46 20.59 7.54
CA SER A 377 -3.26 19.35 7.46
C SER A 377 -4.76 19.67 7.34
N ILE A 378 -5.59 18.65 7.07
CA ILE A 378 -7.05 18.82 7.09
C ILE A 378 -7.51 19.38 8.44
N TYR A 379 -6.92 18.94 9.55
CA TYR A 379 -7.27 19.42 10.89
C TYR A 379 -6.95 20.91 11.08
N SER A 380 -5.75 21.34 10.67
CA SER A 380 -5.36 22.76 10.78
C SER A 380 -6.10 23.68 9.80
N GLN A 381 -6.67 23.13 8.73
CA GLN A 381 -7.48 23.89 7.78
C GLN A 381 -8.95 24.06 8.23
N ILE A 382 -9.45 23.15 9.05
CA ILE A 382 -10.80 23.22 9.62
C ILE A 382 -10.82 24.15 10.85
N GLY A 383 -9.78 24.12 11.68
CA GLY A 383 -9.65 24.96 12.87
C GLY A 383 -9.21 26.39 12.56
#